data_9fc9f4523fecf27ce58208aa3c28f53d
#
_entry.id   9fc9f4523fecf27ce58208aa3c28f53d
#
_cell.length_a   1.000
_cell.length_b   1.000
_cell.length_c   1.000
_cell.angle_alpha   90.00
_cell.angle_beta   90.00
_cell.angle_gamma   90.00
#
_symmetry.space_group_name_H-M   'P 1'
#
loop_
_entity.id
_entity.type
_entity.pdbx_description
1 polymer ?
#
loop_
_entity_poly.entity_id
_entity_poly.type
_entity_poly.pdbx_seq_one_letter_code
_entity_poly.pdbx_strand_id
1 'polypeptide(L)'
;MKKILVTVVLGVAVLAAAKEAAQPPGGQAANPQPSATSAQPAAQPAQGQAPATPAQGPIIKDPVEYNAYMSAINQKDSAARMSGLEAFLAQYPNSIMKVAALQTLMQDYQQAGNQAKTIDTATKLVAADPTNERAIFLLAYIDRVKAQGGDTNYKQDLVDAKKYGQMGLDGLPKFSKPDGTADADFQKMKDQMSGVFNAAIGVAALTDKDYDAARKTLRAAVDSSPDSQKDFSVVYPLALAYAGPTPPDPNLPPDPVNAIWFAARASSLAPAQAQAGIEKYARSLYVRYHGGDDGWTDVLAQAKANPTQPAGFTIKPAPTPAEQAHAMAIATAPEKMDFGQWEFILSNGSQADQDLVWNAIKGKAVQLNGTVIKATATEFDIAGSLDDIDAKKPDITLTFEDKVPLRLIPKEGASLDFQGEPASYTPNPFMMTMDKGQLLKAAPAKPAIHHKPAAQ
;
A
#
# COMPACT_ATOMS: atom_id res chain seq x y z
N MET A 1 5.11 -19.09 -15.43
CA MET A 1 4.17 -18.08 -14.92
C MET A 1 3.30 -17.61 -16.08
N LYS A 2 2.01 -17.97 -16.08
CA LYS A 2 1.07 -17.65 -17.17
C LYS A 2 0.73 -16.16 -17.11
N LYS A 3 0.90 -15.47 -18.25
CA LYS A 3 0.54 -14.06 -18.44
C LYS A 3 -0.97 -13.92 -18.23
N ILE A 4 -1.38 -13.26 -17.15
CA ILE A 4 -2.77 -12.88 -16.94
C ILE A 4 -2.97 -11.58 -17.72
N LEU A 5 -3.62 -11.69 -18.86
CA LEU A 5 -4.06 -10.56 -19.66
C LEU A 5 -5.25 -9.94 -18.93
N VAL A 6 -5.00 -8.86 -18.16
CA VAL A 6 -6.06 -8.07 -17.55
C VAL A 6 -6.60 -7.13 -18.62
N THR A 7 -7.72 -7.51 -19.23
CA THR A 7 -8.50 -6.59 -20.07
C THR A 7 -9.20 -5.62 -19.13
N VAL A 8 -8.54 -4.49 -18.82
CA VAL A 8 -9.17 -3.38 -18.10
C VAL A 8 -10.07 -2.67 -19.10
N VAL A 9 -11.38 -2.84 -18.93
CA VAL A 9 -12.38 -1.99 -19.61
C VAL A 9 -12.16 -0.56 -19.06
N LEU A 10 -11.64 0.30 -19.92
CA LEU A 10 -11.49 1.73 -19.66
C LEU A 10 -12.87 2.37 -19.53
N GLY A 11 -13.44 2.31 -18.36
CA GLY A 11 -14.55 3.17 -17.94
C GLY A 11 -13.99 4.50 -17.45
N VAL A 12 -13.32 5.26 -18.32
CA VAL A 12 -13.13 6.69 -18.05
C VAL A 12 -14.49 7.34 -18.24
N ALA A 13 -15.17 7.60 -17.13
CA ALA A 13 -16.34 8.49 -17.16
C ALA A 13 -15.86 9.85 -17.64
N VAL A 14 -15.96 10.07 -18.94
CA VAL A 14 -15.78 11.38 -19.54
C VAL A 14 -16.89 12.24 -18.95
N LEU A 15 -16.55 13.16 -18.06
CA LEU A 15 -17.39 14.30 -17.74
C LEU A 15 -17.50 15.15 -19.01
N ALA A 16 -18.32 14.71 -19.96
CA ALA A 16 -18.84 15.53 -21.01
C ALA A 16 -19.84 16.47 -20.33
N ALA A 17 -19.45 17.71 -20.08
CA ALA A 17 -20.38 18.77 -19.84
C ALA A 17 -21.22 18.87 -21.12
N ALA A 18 -22.40 18.25 -21.13
CA ALA A 18 -23.38 18.37 -22.17
C ALA A 18 -23.80 19.82 -22.20
N LYS A 19 -23.38 20.54 -23.22
CA LYS A 19 -23.91 21.84 -23.59
C LYS A 19 -25.27 21.56 -24.22
N GLU A 20 -26.30 21.44 -23.40
CA GLU A 20 -27.67 21.45 -23.85
C GLU A 20 -28.01 22.91 -24.24
N ALA A 21 -27.93 23.17 -25.52
CA ALA A 21 -28.40 24.43 -26.10
C ALA A 21 -29.92 24.42 -26.02
N ALA A 22 -30.48 25.15 -25.08
CA ALA A 22 -31.88 25.46 -25.03
C ALA A 22 -32.25 26.27 -26.30
N GLN A 23 -33.05 25.69 -27.18
CA GLN A 23 -33.76 26.43 -28.23
C GLN A 23 -34.83 27.30 -27.59
N PRO A 24 -34.95 28.56 -28.00
CA PRO A 24 -36.09 29.38 -27.61
C PRO A 24 -37.33 28.97 -28.40
N PRO A 25 -38.53 28.91 -27.79
CA PRO A 25 -39.77 28.72 -28.52
C PRO A 25 -40.14 29.99 -29.27
N GLY A 26 -40.38 29.85 -30.56
CA GLY A 26 -40.94 30.91 -31.37
C GLY A 26 -42.42 31.13 -31.08
N GLY A 27 -42.87 32.39 -31.10
CA GLY A 27 -44.29 32.74 -30.99
C GLY A 27 -44.52 34.24 -31.02
N GLN A 28 -44.73 34.74 -32.18
CA GLN A 28 -45.63 35.80 -32.66
C GLN A 28 -45.76 37.15 -31.94
N ALA A 29 -45.70 38.11 -32.81
CA ALA A 29 -45.85 39.52 -32.70
C ALA A 29 -47.18 40.05 -32.09
N ALA A 30 -47.06 41.17 -31.38
CA ALA A 30 -48.00 42.25 -31.45
C ALA A 30 -47.42 43.55 -30.83
N ASN A 31 -47.28 44.60 -31.66
CA ASN A 31 -47.09 45.99 -31.25
C ASN A 31 -48.47 46.57 -31.02
N PRO A 32 -48.75 47.58 -30.19
CA PRO A 32 -48.39 48.97 -30.50
C PRO A 32 -48.00 49.86 -29.30
N GLN A 33 -47.34 50.95 -29.67
CA GLN A 33 -47.03 52.22 -29.01
C GLN A 33 -48.27 53.07 -28.63
N PRO A 34 -48.11 54.34 -28.06
CA PRO A 34 -47.31 54.85 -26.94
C PRO A 34 -48.11 55.59 -25.88
N SER A 35 -47.56 55.97 -24.74
CA SER A 35 -47.95 57.24 -24.11
C SER A 35 -46.88 57.74 -23.12
N ALA A 36 -46.71 59.06 -23.21
CA ALA A 36 -45.66 59.88 -22.63
C ALA A 36 -45.91 60.32 -21.17
N THR A 37 -44.87 60.95 -20.63
CA THR A 37 -44.78 62.07 -19.66
C THR A 37 -44.43 61.64 -18.21
N SER A 38 -43.33 62.07 -17.63
CA SER A 38 -42.84 63.37 -17.23
C SER A 38 -41.61 63.34 -16.37
N ALA A 39 -40.68 64.23 -16.75
CA ALA A 39 -39.75 65.05 -15.94
C ALA A 39 -39.07 64.58 -14.62
N GLN A 40 -37.76 64.45 -14.70
CA GLN A 40 -36.55 64.92 -14.03
C GLN A 40 -36.61 65.52 -12.58
N PRO A 41 -35.55 65.44 -11.72
CA PRO A 41 -34.26 66.07 -11.99
C PRO A 41 -32.97 65.24 -11.64
N ALA A 42 -31.89 65.78 -12.12
CA ALA A 42 -30.51 65.28 -12.19
C ALA A 42 -29.77 65.03 -10.86
N ALA A 43 -28.96 64.01 -10.82
CA ALA A 43 -27.79 63.91 -9.97
C ALA A 43 -26.55 63.47 -10.78
N GLN A 44 -25.40 64.07 -10.48
CA GLN A 44 -24.15 64.04 -11.20
C GLN A 44 -23.54 62.66 -11.43
N PRO A 45 -22.68 62.47 -12.44
CA PRO A 45 -22.13 61.18 -12.83
C PRO A 45 -20.97 60.77 -11.91
N ALA A 46 -21.10 59.61 -11.26
CA ALA A 46 -19.98 58.88 -10.76
C ALA A 46 -19.19 58.36 -11.97
N GLN A 47 -17.87 58.57 -11.96
CA GLN A 47 -16.94 58.08 -12.98
C GLN A 47 -17.03 56.54 -13.03
N GLY A 48 -17.63 56.05 -14.10
CA GLY A 48 -17.69 54.64 -14.43
C GLY A 48 -16.30 54.10 -14.77
N GLN A 49 -15.86 53.12 -14.02
CA GLN A 49 -14.83 52.22 -14.50
C GLN A 49 -15.32 51.60 -15.80
N ALA A 50 -14.53 51.75 -16.86
CA ALA A 50 -14.78 51.08 -18.12
C ALA A 50 -14.93 49.58 -17.90
N PRO A 51 -15.90 48.90 -18.53
CA PRO A 51 -15.98 47.45 -18.49
C PRO A 51 -14.66 46.87 -19.00
N ALA A 52 -14.05 45.96 -18.23
CA ALA A 52 -12.89 45.25 -18.70
C ALA A 52 -13.25 44.56 -20.02
N THR A 53 -12.55 44.94 -21.08
CA THR A 53 -12.68 44.31 -22.40
C THR A 53 -12.43 42.82 -22.22
N PRO A 54 -13.31 41.90 -22.68
CA PRO A 54 -13.04 40.48 -22.65
C PRO A 54 -11.68 40.25 -23.33
N ALA A 55 -10.80 39.51 -22.70
CA ALA A 55 -9.50 39.15 -23.29
C ALA A 55 -9.79 38.52 -24.66
N GLN A 56 -9.47 39.22 -25.74
CA GLN A 56 -9.59 38.67 -27.09
C GLN A 56 -8.65 37.48 -27.18
N GLY A 57 -9.20 36.28 -27.43
CA GLY A 57 -8.43 35.09 -27.67
C GLY A 57 -7.46 35.30 -28.86
N PRO A 58 -6.51 34.36 -29.06
CA PRO A 58 -5.51 34.47 -30.12
C PRO A 58 -6.20 34.64 -31.49
N ILE A 59 -5.78 35.67 -32.23
CA ILE A 59 -6.40 36.03 -33.53
C ILE A 59 -5.44 35.59 -34.65
N ILE A 60 -5.91 34.71 -35.54
CA ILE A 60 -5.20 34.36 -36.77
C ILE A 60 -5.23 35.56 -37.71
N LYS A 61 -4.06 36.02 -38.13
CA LYS A 61 -3.94 37.19 -39.03
C LYS A 61 -4.04 36.82 -40.52
N ASP A 62 -3.64 35.60 -40.88
CA ASP A 62 -3.74 35.08 -42.24
C ASP A 62 -5.15 34.57 -42.50
N PRO A 63 -5.90 35.16 -43.44
CA PRO A 63 -7.26 34.74 -43.80
C PRO A 63 -7.35 33.30 -44.30
N VAL A 64 -6.30 32.78 -44.93
CA VAL A 64 -6.27 31.43 -45.48
C VAL A 64 -6.13 30.42 -44.32
N GLU A 65 -5.21 30.67 -43.38
CA GLU A 65 -5.08 29.91 -42.16
C GLU A 65 -6.35 29.95 -41.30
N TYR A 66 -6.96 31.16 -41.16
CA TYR A 66 -8.20 31.30 -40.39
C TYR A 66 -9.35 30.48 -41.00
N ASN A 67 -9.52 30.55 -42.33
CA ASN A 67 -10.58 29.81 -43.01
C ASN A 67 -10.36 28.29 -42.92
N ALA A 68 -9.12 27.84 -43.02
CA ALA A 68 -8.75 26.42 -42.82
C ALA A 68 -9.12 25.95 -41.43
N TYR A 69 -8.74 26.67 -40.35
CA TYR A 69 -9.12 26.37 -38.99
C TYR A 69 -10.63 26.35 -38.77
N MET A 70 -11.31 27.39 -39.20
CA MET A 70 -12.77 27.53 -39.03
C MET A 70 -13.53 26.44 -39.80
N SER A 71 -13.08 26.10 -41.00
CA SER A 71 -13.63 24.99 -41.80
C SER A 71 -13.50 23.65 -41.08
N ALA A 72 -12.36 23.41 -40.41
CA ALA A 72 -12.13 22.17 -39.65
C ALA A 72 -12.96 22.09 -38.36
N ILE A 73 -12.92 23.16 -37.52
CA ILE A 73 -13.55 23.15 -36.19
C ILE A 73 -15.06 23.13 -36.23
N ASN A 74 -15.68 23.74 -37.26
CA ASN A 74 -17.14 23.81 -37.43
C ASN A 74 -17.76 22.56 -38.05
N GLN A 75 -16.98 21.51 -38.38
CA GLN A 75 -17.57 20.26 -38.86
C GLN A 75 -18.43 19.63 -37.78
N LYS A 76 -19.67 19.31 -38.12
CA LYS A 76 -20.64 18.64 -37.22
C LYS A 76 -20.29 17.14 -37.05
N ASP A 77 -19.83 16.53 -38.12
CA ASP A 77 -19.38 15.17 -38.12
C ASP A 77 -17.97 15.07 -37.46
N SER A 78 -17.85 14.24 -36.45
CA SER A 78 -16.60 14.08 -35.68
C SER A 78 -15.44 13.55 -36.54
N ALA A 79 -15.70 12.64 -37.47
CA ALA A 79 -14.66 12.09 -38.36
C ALA A 79 -14.16 13.17 -39.33
N ALA A 80 -15.07 13.95 -39.91
CA ALA A 80 -14.71 15.08 -40.78
C ALA A 80 -13.94 16.16 -39.97
N ARG A 81 -14.33 16.45 -38.72
CA ARG A 81 -13.60 17.37 -37.84
C ARG A 81 -12.20 16.92 -37.54
N MET A 82 -12.03 15.62 -37.14
CA MET A 82 -10.72 15.03 -36.90
C MET A 82 -9.82 15.16 -38.14
N SER A 83 -10.32 14.73 -39.32
CA SER A 83 -9.56 14.83 -40.56
C SER A 83 -9.20 16.28 -40.93
N GLY A 84 -10.13 17.19 -40.76
CA GLY A 84 -9.90 18.63 -41.01
C GLY A 84 -8.84 19.22 -40.07
N LEU A 85 -8.89 18.89 -38.77
CA LEU A 85 -7.91 19.36 -37.78
C LEU A 85 -6.54 18.74 -38.00
N GLU A 86 -6.44 17.47 -38.40
CA GLU A 86 -5.16 16.85 -38.80
C GLU A 86 -4.55 17.56 -40.01
N ALA A 87 -5.34 17.84 -41.04
CA ALA A 87 -4.90 18.59 -42.23
C ALA A 87 -4.45 20.01 -41.87
N PHE A 88 -5.23 20.71 -41.03
CA PHE A 88 -4.85 22.02 -40.50
C PHE A 88 -3.51 22.01 -39.78
N LEU A 89 -3.30 21.10 -38.83
CA LEU A 89 -2.06 20.99 -38.08
C LEU A 89 -0.86 20.62 -38.95
N ALA A 90 -1.07 19.82 -40.01
CA ALA A 90 -0.02 19.49 -40.98
C ALA A 90 0.36 20.69 -41.85
N GLN A 91 -0.61 21.50 -42.25
CA GLN A 91 -0.39 22.67 -43.09
C GLN A 91 0.13 23.87 -42.28
N TYR A 92 -0.30 24.04 -41.04
CA TYR A 92 0.06 25.18 -40.17
C TYR A 92 0.65 24.71 -38.83
N PRO A 93 1.81 24.06 -38.82
CA PRO A 93 2.41 23.46 -37.62
C PRO A 93 2.79 24.46 -36.52
N ASN A 94 2.90 25.75 -36.89
CA ASN A 94 3.23 26.85 -35.96
C ASN A 94 2.05 27.79 -35.72
N SER A 95 0.83 27.38 -36.08
CA SER A 95 -0.38 28.17 -35.82
C SER A 95 -0.54 28.52 -34.36
N ILE A 96 -1.00 29.73 -34.08
CA ILE A 96 -1.43 30.15 -32.74
C ILE A 96 -2.62 29.32 -32.22
N MET A 97 -3.39 28.68 -33.12
CA MET A 97 -4.50 27.79 -32.80
C MET A 97 -4.08 26.33 -32.61
N LYS A 98 -2.76 26.00 -32.68
CA LYS A 98 -2.24 24.65 -32.55
C LYS A 98 -2.72 23.98 -31.25
N VAL A 99 -2.63 24.66 -30.12
CA VAL A 99 -3.05 24.12 -28.81
C VAL A 99 -4.54 23.83 -28.82
N ALA A 100 -5.37 24.77 -29.28
CA ALA A 100 -6.83 24.58 -29.35
C ALA A 100 -7.22 23.44 -30.31
N ALA A 101 -6.56 23.34 -31.47
CA ALA A 101 -6.76 22.26 -32.42
C ALA A 101 -6.41 20.89 -31.84
N LEU A 102 -5.25 20.78 -31.15
CA LEU A 102 -4.83 19.55 -30.47
C LEU A 102 -5.77 19.17 -29.32
N GLN A 103 -6.27 20.14 -28.54
CA GLN A 103 -7.25 19.87 -27.47
C GLN A 103 -8.52 19.27 -28.03
N THR A 104 -9.08 19.86 -29.08
CA THR A 104 -10.29 19.33 -29.73
C THR A 104 -10.03 17.94 -30.32
N LEU A 105 -8.92 17.78 -31.03
CA LEU A 105 -8.55 16.51 -31.65
C LEU A 105 -8.36 15.39 -30.62
N MET A 106 -7.71 15.68 -29.49
CA MET A 106 -7.54 14.73 -28.37
C MET A 106 -8.93 14.30 -27.83
N GLN A 107 -9.84 15.25 -27.63
CA GLN A 107 -11.19 14.95 -27.16
C GLN A 107 -11.98 14.12 -28.17
N ASP A 108 -11.91 14.44 -29.45
CA ASP A 108 -12.58 13.68 -30.49
C ASP A 108 -12.06 12.24 -30.61
N TYR A 109 -10.74 12.02 -30.51
CA TYR A 109 -10.16 10.69 -30.48
C TYR A 109 -10.54 9.90 -29.23
N GLN A 110 -10.66 10.55 -28.07
CA GLN A 110 -11.17 9.89 -26.85
C GLN A 110 -12.61 9.42 -27.05
N GLN A 111 -13.47 10.27 -27.58
CA GLN A 111 -14.88 9.93 -27.86
C GLN A 111 -15.00 8.82 -28.90
N ALA A 112 -14.13 8.80 -29.89
CA ALA A 112 -14.07 7.77 -30.92
C ALA A 112 -13.42 6.45 -30.43
N GLY A 113 -12.90 6.41 -29.20
CA GLY A 113 -12.21 5.24 -28.63
C GLY A 113 -10.85 4.95 -29.29
N ASN A 114 -10.26 5.90 -30.02
CA ASN A 114 -8.99 5.72 -30.68
C ASN A 114 -7.83 6.03 -29.72
N GLN A 115 -7.51 5.04 -28.87
CA GLN A 115 -6.50 5.21 -27.81
C GLN A 115 -5.12 5.62 -28.35
N ALA A 116 -4.66 5.01 -29.46
CA ALA A 116 -3.34 5.32 -30.00
C ALA A 116 -3.22 6.78 -30.45
N LYS A 117 -4.21 7.30 -31.18
CA LYS A 117 -4.23 8.70 -31.60
C LYS A 117 -4.48 9.67 -30.43
N THR A 118 -5.24 9.25 -29.43
CA THR A 118 -5.44 10.05 -28.20
C THR A 118 -4.11 10.29 -27.49
N ILE A 119 -3.30 9.24 -27.30
CA ILE A 119 -1.97 9.32 -26.66
C ILE A 119 -1.02 10.19 -27.49
N ASP A 120 -0.91 9.95 -28.80
CA ASP A 120 -0.08 10.76 -29.70
C ASP A 120 -0.46 12.24 -29.65
N THR A 121 -1.75 12.53 -29.70
CA THR A 121 -2.27 13.91 -29.64
C THR A 121 -2.01 14.56 -28.28
N ALA A 122 -2.21 13.83 -27.17
CA ALA A 122 -1.91 14.32 -25.83
C ALA A 122 -0.42 14.64 -25.66
N THR A 123 0.46 13.78 -26.19
CA THR A 123 1.92 14.00 -26.17
C THR A 123 2.29 15.27 -26.94
N LYS A 124 1.73 15.47 -28.13
CA LYS A 124 1.92 16.68 -28.93
C LYS A 124 1.35 17.93 -28.23
N LEU A 125 0.24 17.77 -27.52
CA LEU A 125 -0.40 18.84 -26.77
C LEU A 125 0.48 19.28 -25.59
N VAL A 126 1.00 18.35 -24.78
CA VAL A 126 1.93 18.67 -23.69
C VAL A 126 3.24 19.28 -24.20
N ALA A 127 3.71 18.85 -25.36
CA ALA A 127 4.88 19.47 -25.99
C ALA A 127 4.63 20.92 -26.46
N ALA A 128 3.39 21.23 -26.87
CA ALA A 128 2.99 22.58 -27.30
C ALA A 128 2.56 23.47 -26.10
N ASP A 129 1.96 22.89 -25.10
CA ASP A 129 1.48 23.54 -23.87
C ASP A 129 1.78 22.62 -22.65
N PRO A 130 2.94 22.81 -22.02
CA PRO A 130 3.34 22.03 -20.85
C PRO A 130 2.47 22.26 -19.60
N THR A 131 1.51 23.17 -19.66
CA THR A 131 0.57 23.46 -18.56
C THR A 131 -0.82 22.88 -18.80
N ASN A 132 -1.00 22.07 -19.82
CA ASN A 132 -2.28 21.47 -20.16
C ASN A 132 -2.62 20.29 -19.24
N GLU A 133 -3.23 20.60 -18.10
CA GLU A 133 -3.54 19.64 -17.05
C GLU A 133 -4.34 18.41 -17.52
N ARG A 134 -5.22 18.58 -18.52
CA ARG A 134 -6.03 17.45 -19.04
C ARG A 134 -5.17 16.45 -19.82
N ALA A 135 -4.24 16.95 -20.63
CA ALA A 135 -3.34 16.09 -21.39
C ALA A 135 -2.31 15.43 -20.45
N ILE A 136 -1.79 16.17 -19.47
CA ILE A 136 -0.90 15.66 -18.44
C ILE A 136 -1.58 14.56 -17.62
N PHE A 137 -2.81 14.79 -17.17
CA PHE A 137 -3.64 13.79 -16.46
C PHE A 137 -3.79 12.49 -17.25
N LEU A 138 -4.14 12.61 -18.52
CA LEU A 138 -4.33 11.47 -19.39
C LEU A 138 -3.06 10.65 -19.56
N LEU A 139 -1.93 11.32 -19.80
CA LEU A 139 -0.63 10.65 -19.95
C LEU A 139 -0.15 10.00 -18.66
N ALA A 140 -0.26 10.69 -17.52
CA ALA A 140 0.08 10.13 -16.21
C ALA A 140 -0.72 8.85 -15.90
N TYR A 141 -2.02 8.87 -16.20
CA TYR A 141 -2.90 7.71 -16.02
C TYR A 141 -2.52 6.55 -16.93
N ILE A 142 -2.39 6.81 -18.24
CA ILE A 142 -2.14 5.77 -19.24
C ILE A 142 -0.78 5.09 -19.01
N ASP A 143 0.27 5.87 -18.78
CA ASP A 143 1.62 5.32 -18.62
C ASP A 143 1.71 4.52 -17.32
N ARG A 144 1.07 4.95 -16.23
CA ARG A 144 0.94 4.14 -15.02
C ARG A 144 0.23 2.81 -15.29
N VAL A 145 -0.89 2.83 -16.00
CA VAL A 145 -1.69 1.62 -16.29
C VAL A 145 -0.93 0.65 -17.19
N LYS A 146 -0.24 1.15 -18.23
CA LYS A 146 0.62 0.31 -19.09
C LYS A 146 1.71 -0.37 -18.29
N ALA A 147 2.41 0.38 -17.46
CA ALA A 147 3.49 -0.15 -16.63
C ALA A 147 3.00 -1.26 -15.70
N GLN A 148 1.86 -1.07 -15.05
CA GLN A 148 1.25 -2.07 -14.17
C GLN A 148 0.66 -3.26 -14.94
N GLY A 149 0.27 -3.06 -16.19
CA GLY A 149 -0.21 -4.12 -17.10
C GLY A 149 0.89 -5.05 -17.63
N GLY A 150 2.15 -4.75 -17.34
CA GLY A 150 3.30 -5.55 -17.76
C GLY A 150 3.70 -5.31 -19.21
N ASP A 151 3.56 -4.07 -19.68
CA ASP A 151 4.11 -3.62 -20.96
C ASP A 151 5.62 -3.92 -21.03
N THR A 152 6.12 -4.19 -22.24
CA THR A 152 7.54 -4.45 -22.45
C THR A 152 8.42 -3.23 -22.10
N ASN A 153 7.85 -2.03 -22.22
CA ASN A 153 8.51 -0.76 -21.92
C ASN A 153 8.17 -0.24 -20.51
N TYR A 154 7.65 -1.08 -19.60
CA TYR A 154 7.13 -0.66 -18.29
C TYR A 154 8.04 0.27 -17.50
N LYS A 155 9.37 0.16 -17.63
CA LYS A 155 10.33 1.05 -16.95
C LYS A 155 10.24 2.48 -17.49
N GLN A 156 10.16 2.65 -18.81
CA GLN A 156 9.99 3.95 -19.42
C GLN A 156 8.60 4.51 -19.10
N ASP A 157 7.55 3.68 -19.17
CA ASP A 157 6.20 4.09 -18.82
C ASP A 157 6.14 4.60 -17.36
N LEU A 158 6.88 4.00 -16.41
CA LEU A 158 6.96 4.49 -15.03
C LEU A 158 7.70 5.82 -14.90
N VAL A 159 8.77 6.01 -15.66
CA VAL A 159 9.51 7.29 -15.71
C VAL A 159 8.60 8.39 -16.23
N ASP A 160 7.87 8.12 -17.31
CA ASP A 160 6.96 9.07 -17.93
C ASP A 160 5.74 9.34 -17.03
N ALA A 161 5.16 8.30 -16.42
CA ALA A 161 4.07 8.44 -15.45
C ALA A 161 4.47 9.33 -14.25
N LYS A 162 5.65 9.09 -13.67
CA LYS A 162 6.20 9.91 -12.57
C LYS A 162 6.40 11.36 -13.01
N LYS A 163 6.99 11.58 -14.19
CA LYS A 163 7.18 12.90 -14.77
C LYS A 163 5.87 13.66 -14.94
N TYR A 164 4.88 13.04 -15.60
CA TYR A 164 3.58 13.66 -15.80
C TYR A 164 2.81 13.83 -14.48
N GLY A 165 2.94 12.90 -13.55
CA GLY A 165 2.40 13.05 -12.20
C GLY A 165 2.94 14.28 -11.48
N GLN A 166 4.26 14.50 -11.53
CA GLN A 166 4.87 15.68 -10.93
C GLN A 166 4.45 16.97 -11.63
N MET A 167 4.48 17.00 -12.98
CA MET A 167 4.02 18.15 -13.76
C MET A 167 2.56 18.53 -13.40
N GLY A 168 1.69 17.54 -13.27
CA GLY A 168 0.30 17.76 -12.89
C GLY A 168 0.14 18.31 -11.48
N LEU A 169 0.85 17.76 -10.48
CA LEU A 169 0.79 18.31 -9.12
C LEU A 169 1.31 19.76 -9.05
N ASP A 170 2.33 20.12 -9.82
CA ASP A 170 2.89 21.47 -9.87
C ASP A 170 1.95 22.47 -10.59
N GLY A 171 1.20 21.99 -11.57
CA GLY A 171 0.26 22.78 -12.35
C GLY A 171 -1.14 22.91 -11.72
N LEU A 172 -1.60 21.91 -10.98
CA LEU A 172 -2.94 21.81 -10.42
C LEU A 172 -3.40 23.04 -9.60
N PRO A 173 -2.55 23.72 -8.80
CA PRO A 173 -2.92 24.96 -8.12
C PRO A 173 -3.27 26.11 -9.07
N LYS A 174 -2.72 26.11 -10.29
CA LYS A 174 -2.90 27.12 -11.32
C LYS A 174 -3.97 26.74 -12.33
N PHE A 175 -4.50 25.51 -12.24
CA PHE A 175 -5.51 25.03 -13.15
C PHE A 175 -6.79 25.86 -13.04
N SER A 176 -7.17 26.50 -14.13
CA SER A 176 -8.31 27.39 -14.17
C SER A 176 -9.62 26.62 -14.36
N LYS A 177 -10.66 27.09 -13.67
CA LYS A 177 -11.99 26.51 -13.78
C LYS A 177 -12.53 26.73 -15.20
N PRO A 178 -12.95 25.65 -15.90
CA PRO A 178 -13.60 25.80 -17.20
C PRO A 178 -14.91 26.57 -17.07
N ASP A 179 -15.21 27.37 -18.10
CA ASP A 179 -16.46 28.15 -18.16
C ASP A 179 -17.69 27.24 -18.01
N GLY A 180 -18.65 27.69 -17.22
CA GLY A 180 -19.89 26.96 -16.97
C GLY A 180 -19.75 25.78 -15.99
N THR A 181 -18.58 25.52 -15.43
CA THR A 181 -18.38 24.46 -14.42
C THR A 181 -18.73 25.00 -13.03
N ALA A 182 -19.56 24.26 -12.25
CA ALA A 182 -19.82 24.59 -10.86
C ALA A 182 -18.56 24.40 -9.99
N ASP A 183 -18.44 25.18 -8.91
CA ASP A 183 -17.25 25.13 -8.05
C ASP A 183 -17.04 23.74 -7.43
N ALA A 184 -18.12 23.08 -7.02
CA ALA A 184 -18.07 21.73 -6.46
C ALA A 184 -17.58 20.70 -7.49
N ASP A 185 -18.01 20.79 -8.74
CA ASP A 185 -17.57 19.89 -9.81
C ASP A 185 -16.11 20.16 -10.19
N PHE A 186 -15.70 21.43 -10.18
CA PHE A 186 -14.30 21.79 -10.40
C PHE A 186 -13.40 21.27 -9.30
N GLN A 187 -13.80 21.37 -8.02
CA GLN A 187 -13.04 20.81 -6.91
C GLN A 187 -12.94 19.29 -7.04
N LYS A 188 -14.05 18.60 -7.30
CA LYS A 188 -14.06 17.17 -7.54
C LYS A 188 -13.12 16.76 -8.70
N MET A 189 -13.09 17.53 -9.78
CA MET A 189 -12.15 17.31 -10.90
C MET A 189 -10.70 17.44 -10.42
N LYS A 190 -10.36 18.46 -9.64
CA LYS A 190 -9.02 18.65 -9.09
C LYS A 190 -8.64 17.51 -8.15
N ASP A 191 -9.55 17.03 -7.32
CA ASP A 191 -9.32 15.91 -6.41
C ASP A 191 -9.06 14.61 -7.18
N GLN A 192 -9.81 14.34 -8.25
CA GLN A 192 -9.56 13.21 -9.14
C GLN A 192 -8.20 13.30 -9.83
N MET A 193 -7.85 14.49 -10.35
CA MET A 193 -6.55 14.72 -10.98
C MET A 193 -5.40 14.51 -9.98
N SER A 194 -5.54 15.08 -8.78
CA SER A 194 -4.58 14.87 -7.68
C SER A 194 -4.40 13.39 -7.36
N GLY A 195 -5.50 12.63 -7.29
CA GLY A 195 -5.47 11.19 -7.06
C GLY A 195 -4.65 10.43 -8.12
N VAL A 196 -4.86 10.75 -9.40
CA VAL A 196 -4.12 10.13 -10.51
C VAL A 196 -2.65 10.51 -10.49
N PHE A 197 -2.31 11.79 -10.30
CA PHE A 197 -0.93 12.26 -10.26
C PHE A 197 -0.14 11.63 -9.11
N ASN A 198 -0.71 11.63 -7.92
CA ASN A 198 -0.10 10.99 -6.76
C ASN A 198 0.06 9.47 -6.95
N ALA A 199 -0.92 8.79 -7.56
CA ALA A 199 -0.82 7.37 -7.85
C ALA A 199 0.30 7.06 -8.86
N ALA A 200 0.46 7.88 -9.89
CA ALA A 200 1.53 7.72 -10.89
C ALA A 200 2.92 7.83 -10.24
N ILE A 201 3.12 8.84 -9.39
CA ILE A 201 4.38 9.01 -8.65
C ILE A 201 4.61 7.85 -7.69
N GLY A 202 3.56 7.44 -6.94
CA GLY A 202 3.70 6.44 -5.88
C GLY A 202 3.94 5.02 -6.40
N VAL A 203 3.33 4.63 -7.53
CA VAL A 203 3.61 3.34 -8.17
C VAL A 203 5.04 3.30 -8.72
N ALA A 204 5.52 4.37 -9.31
CA ALA A 204 6.91 4.48 -9.76
C ALA A 204 7.87 4.38 -8.56
N ALA A 205 7.63 5.14 -7.48
CA ALA A 205 8.43 5.10 -6.26
C ALA A 205 8.50 3.69 -5.65
N LEU A 206 7.36 2.98 -5.59
CA LEU A 206 7.33 1.61 -5.09
C LEU A 206 8.19 0.65 -5.93
N THR A 207 8.18 0.81 -7.26
CA THR A 207 8.99 0.01 -8.17
C THR A 207 10.48 0.32 -8.01
N ASP A 208 10.82 1.59 -7.77
CA ASP A 208 12.17 2.04 -7.45
C ASP A 208 12.62 1.64 -6.02
N LYS A 209 11.74 0.99 -5.24
CA LYS A 209 11.92 0.63 -3.83
C LYS A 209 12.06 1.83 -2.89
N ASP A 210 11.61 2.99 -3.32
CA ASP A 210 11.46 4.18 -2.46
C ASP A 210 10.12 4.07 -1.72
N TYR A 211 10.12 3.24 -0.67
CA TYR A 211 8.89 2.93 0.09
C TYR A 211 8.34 4.15 0.84
N ASP A 212 9.19 5.08 1.25
CA ASP A 212 8.74 6.30 1.95
C ASP A 212 7.95 7.22 1.01
N ALA A 213 8.53 7.53 -0.15
CA ALA A 213 7.83 8.29 -1.18
C ALA A 213 6.56 7.56 -1.66
N ALA A 214 6.62 6.22 -1.81
CA ALA A 214 5.46 5.42 -2.19
C ALA A 214 4.33 5.50 -1.15
N ARG A 215 4.61 5.34 0.16
CA ARG A 215 3.63 5.51 1.25
C ARG A 215 2.98 6.88 1.19
N LYS A 216 3.78 7.93 1.11
CA LYS A 216 3.31 9.31 1.11
C LYS A 216 2.39 9.60 -0.08
N THR A 217 2.82 9.26 -1.28
CA THR A 217 2.08 9.64 -2.50
C THR A 217 0.89 8.73 -2.76
N LEU A 218 0.99 7.41 -2.56
CA LEU A 218 -0.16 6.50 -2.68
C LEU A 218 -1.22 6.78 -1.63
N ARG A 219 -0.82 7.15 -0.40
CA ARG A 219 -1.76 7.57 0.63
C ARG A 219 -2.46 8.87 0.22
N ALA A 220 -1.73 9.85 -0.28
CA ALA A 220 -2.31 11.09 -0.81
C ALA A 220 -3.28 10.83 -1.97
N ALA A 221 -3.00 9.84 -2.84
CA ALA A 221 -3.91 9.42 -3.89
C ALA A 221 -5.23 8.88 -3.34
N VAL A 222 -5.17 8.01 -2.33
CA VAL A 222 -6.38 7.44 -1.68
C VAL A 222 -7.17 8.52 -0.94
N ASP A 223 -6.49 9.43 -0.25
CA ASP A 223 -7.15 10.47 0.54
C ASP A 223 -7.81 11.56 -0.34
N SER A 224 -7.27 11.81 -1.54
CA SER A 224 -7.78 12.89 -2.41
C SER A 224 -9.00 12.49 -3.24
N SER A 225 -9.20 11.20 -3.55
CA SER A 225 -10.25 10.82 -4.50
C SER A 225 -10.99 9.53 -4.14
N PRO A 226 -12.33 9.55 -4.08
CA PRO A 226 -13.14 8.33 -3.94
C PRO A 226 -12.89 7.28 -5.03
N ASP A 227 -12.46 7.70 -6.21
CA ASP A 227 -12.13 6.78 -7.32
C ASP A 227 -10.84 6.04 -7.00
N SER A 228 -9.81 6.72 -6.48
CA SER A 228 -8.56 6.09 -6.02
C SER A 228 -8.78 5.11 -4.87
N GLN A 229 -9.76 5.36 -3.99
CA GLN A 229 -10.14 4.46 -2.89
C GLN A 229 -10.74 3.12 -3.36
N LYS A 230 -11.20 3.08 -4.61
CA LYS A 230 -11.80 1.90 -5.25
C LYS A 230 -10.89 1.30 -6.33
N ASP A 231 -9.78 1.93 -6.62
CA ASP A 231 -8.82 1.46 -7.62
C ASP A 231 -7.84 0.45 -7.00
N PHE A 232 -8.03 -0.84 -7.34
CA PHE A 232 -7.12 -1.91 -6.95
C PHE A 232 -5.65 -1.58 -7.28
N SER A 233 -5.43 -0.94 -8.44
CA SER A 233 -4.09 -0.59 -8.92
C SER A 233 -3.42 0.55 -8.13
N VAL A 234 -4.13 1.14 -7.18
CA VAL A 234 -3.63 2.13 -6.21
C VAL A 234 -3.60 1.55 -4.79
N VAL A 235 -4.69 0.90 -4.38
CA VAL A 235 -4.86 0.40 -3.01
C VAL A 235 -3.90 -0.75 -2.69
N TYR A 236 -3.68 -1.67 -3.64
CA TYR A 236 -2.75 -2.79 -3.42
C TYR A 236 -1.27 -2.35 -3.36
N PRO A 237 -0.76 -1.50 -4.25
CA PRO A 237 0.56 -0.88 -4.09
C PRO A 237 0.74 -0.13 -2.77
N LEU A 238 -0.30 0.55 -2.26
CA LEU A 238 -0.24 1.20 -0.95
C LEU A 238 -0.04 0.18 0.19
N ALA A 239 -0.74 -0.95 0.14
CA ALA A 239 -0.53 -2.04 1.11
C ALA A 239 0.92 -2.56 1.08
N LEU A 240 1.47 -2.77 -0.12
CA LEU A 240 2.86 -3.20 -0.30
C LEU A 240 3.87 -2.16 0.21
N ALA A 241 3.60 -0.87 -0.03
CA ALA A 241 4.43 0.21 0.47
C ALA A 241 4.48 0.23 2.01
N TYR A 242 3.33 0.03 2.69
CA TYR A 242 3.27 -0.07 4.15
C TYR A 242 3.91 -1.35 4.70
N ALA A 243 3.81 -2.47 3.98
CA ALA A 243 4.51 -3.71 4.36
C ALA A 243 6.04 -3.54 4.35
N GLY A 244 6.55 -2.63 3.52
CA GLY A 244 7.97 -2.28 3.46
C GLY A 244 8.84 -3.30 2.73
N PRO A 245 10.16 -3.12 2.76
CA PRO A 245 11.12 -4.00 2.09
C PRO A 245 11.23 -5.37 2.75
N THR A 246 11.71 -6.33 1.98
CA THR A 246 12.08 -7.67 2.48
C THR A 246 13.51 -7.95 2.01
N PRO A 247 14.50 -8.13 2.93
CA PRO A 247 14.37 -8.07 4.40
C PRO A 247 14.00 -6.66 4.92
N PRO A 248 13.48 -6.53 6.16
CA PRO A 248 13.13 -5.24 6.73
C PRO A 248 14.33 -4.28 6.82
N ASP A 249 14.08 -2.99 6.53
CA ASP A 249 15.06 -1.91 6.70
C ASP A 249 14.84 -1.26 8.09
N PRO A 250 15.84 -1.23 8.97
CA PRO A 250 15.74 -0.58 10.28
C PRO A 250 15.38 0.92 10.21
N ASN A 251 15.80 1.59 9.12
CA ASN A 251 15.52 3.02 8.92
C ASN A 251 14.12 3.28 8.35
N LEU A 252 13.45 2.25 7.87
CA LEU A 252 12.09 2.33 7.32
C LEU A 252 11.23 1.19 7.89
N PRO A 253 10.84 1.28 9.17
CA PRO A 253 10.03 0.23 9.78
C PRO A 253 8.71 0.05 9.04
N PRO A 254 8.22 -1.20 8.92
CA PRO A 254 6.91 -1.45 8.36
C PRO A 254 5.82 -0.80 9.21
N ASP A 255 4.70 -0.46 8.58
CA ASP A 255 3.46 -0.11 9.27
C ASP A 255 2.47 -1.26 9.10
N PRO A 256 2.49 -2.25 10.00
CA PRO A 256 1.72 -3.47 9.84
C PRO A 256 0.21 -3.23 9.85
N VAL A 257 -0.28 -2.27 10.63
CA VAL A 257 -1.71 -1.99 10.74
C VAL A 257 -2.24 -1.44 9.41
N ASN A 258 -1.55 -0.46 8.82
CA ASN A 258 -1.90 0.05 7.49
C ASN A 258 -1.69 -1.00 6.39
N ALA A 259 -0.61 -1.78 6.44
CA ALA A 259 -0.37 -2.85 5.48
C ALA A 259 -1.51 -3.88 5.48
N ILE A 260 -1.94 -4.34 6.65
CA ILE A 260 -3.03 -5.30 6.82
C ILE A 260 -4.34 -4.70 6.29
N TRP A 261 -4.67 -3.47 6.70
CA TRP A 261 -5.90 -2.82 6.29
C TRP A 261 -6.02 -2.69 4.77
N PHE A 262 -5.01 -2.09 4.14
CA PHE A 262 -5.06 -1.85 2.69
C PHE A 262 -4.92 -3.15 1.88
N ALA A 263 -4.22 -4.19 2.38
CA ALA A 263 -4.21 -5.50 1.75
C ALA A 263 -5.59 -6.20 1.85
N ALA A 264 -6.25 -6.13 3.02
CA ALA A 264 -7.61 -6.63 3.20
C ALA A 264 -8.61 -5.87 2.32
N ARG A 265 -8.49 -4.54 2.22
CA ARG A 265 -9.29 -3.73 1.30
C ARG A 265 -9.06 -4.12 -0.16
N ALA A 266 -7.78 -4.25 -0.56
CA ALA A 266 -7.40 -4.62 -1.92
C ALA A 266 -7.98 -5.98 -2.34
N SER A 267 -8.14 -6.95 -1.41
CA SER A 267 -8.73 -8.24 -1.72
C SER A 267 -10.16 -8.13 -2.27
N SER A 268 -10.95 -7.14 -1.81
CA SER A 268 -12.31 -6.90 -2.30
C SER A 268 -12.36 -6.15 -3.64
N LEU A 269 -11.30 -5.45 -3.99
CA LEU A 269 -11.18 -4.65 -5.21
C LEU A 269 -10.50 -5.43 -6.34
N ALA A 270 -9.82 -6.51 -6.00
CA ALA A 270 -9.05 -7.31 -6.94
C ALA A 270 -9.94 -8.01 -7.98
N PRO A 271 -9.44 -8.28 -9.18
CA PRO A 271 -10.09 -9.19 -10.12
C PRO A 271 -10.40 -10.53 -9.48
N ALA A 272 -11.54 -11.15 -9.81
CA ALA A 272 -12.07 -12.34 -9.13
C ALA A 272 -11.02 -13.46 -8.96
N GLN A 273 -10.19 -13.69 -9.97
CA GLN A 273 -9.13 -14.72 -9.94
C GLN A 273 -7.98 -14.40 -8.97
N ALA A 274 -7.82 -13.15 -8.54
CA ALA A 274 -6.76 -12.72 -7.64
C ALA A 274 -7.24 -12.53 -6.19
N GLN A 275 -8.55 -12.40 -5.95
CA GLN A 275 -9.12 -12.07 -4.65
C GLN A 275 -8.64 -12.99 -3.53
N ALA A 276 -8.76 -14.31 -3.73
CA ALA A 276 -8.36 -15.29 -2.72
C ALA A 276 -6.86 -15.24 -2.39
N GLY A 277 -6.00 -14.99 -3.39
CA GLY A 277 -4.55 -14.85 -3.19
C GLY A 277 -4.20 -13.61 -2.37
N ILE A 278 -4.86 -12.49 -2.65
CA ILE A 278 -4.63 -11.23 -1.94
C ILE A 278 -5.20 -11.30 -0.52
N GLU A 279 -6.37 -11.91 -0.32
CA GLU A 279 -6.92 -12.14 1.01
C GLU A 279 -6.00 -13.03 1.86
N LYS A 280 -5.44 -14.12 1.27
CA LYS A 280 -4.45 -14.96 1.94
C LYS A 280 -3.19 -14.16 2.32
N TYR A 281 -2.72 -13.27 1.45
CA TYR A 281 -1.60 -12.38 1.76
C TYR A 281 -1.93 -11.45 2.94
N ALA A 282 -3.08 -10.77 2.89
CA ALA A 282 -3.52 -9.88 3.96
C ALA A 282 -3.63 -10.61 5.30
N ARG A 283 -4.21 -11.83 5.31
CA ARG A 283 -4.29 -12.68 6.50
C ARG A 283 -2.90 -13.08 7.02
N SER A 284 -1.94 -13.35 6.14
CA SER A 284 -0.58 -13.67 6.56
C SER A 284 0.13 -12.48 7.25
N LEU A 285 -0.14 -11.25 6.81
CA LEU A 285 0.33 -10.03 7.49
C LEU A 285 -0.32 -9.91 8.89
N TYR A 286 -1.64 -10.17 8.96
CA TYR A 286 -2.38 -10.12 10.22
C TYR A 286 -1.84 -11.12 11.23
N VAL A 287 -1.75 -12.40 10.85
CA VAL A 287 -1.25 -13.48 11.74
C VAL A 287 0.16 -13.20 12.24
N ARG A 288 1.03 -12.70 11.37
CA ARG A 288 2.41 -12.33 11.76
C ARG A 288 2.44 -11.19 12.78
N TYR A 289 1.54 -10.21 12.67
CA TYR A 289 1.49 -9.07 13.57
C TYR A 289 0.74 -9.38 14.87
N HIS A 290 -0.41 -10.06 14.77
CA HIS A 290 -1.30 -10.35 15.88
C HIS A 290 -0.91 -11.62 16.67
N GLY A 291 -0.24 -12.56 16.00
CA GLY A 291 0.16 -13.85 16.58
C GLY A 291 -0.85 -14.98 16.41
N GLY A 292 -2.04 -14.69 15.86
CA GLY A 292 -3.13 -15.66 15.66
C GLY A 292 -4.16 -15.19 14.65
N ASP A 293 -5.20 -15.98 14.43
CA ASP A 293 -6.29 -15.70 13.47
C ASP A 293 -7.51 -15.03 14.10
N ASP A 294 -7.59 -14.97 15.41
CA ASP A 294 -8.71 -14.37 16.13
C ASP A 294 -8.86 -12.89 15.77
N GLY A 295 -10.09 -12.45 15.47
CA GLY A 295 -10.37 -11.09 15.00
C GLY A 295 -10.14 -10.83 13.52
N TRP A 296 -9.50 -11.75 12.76
CA TRP A 296 -9.24 -11.55 11.32
C TRP A 296 -10.51 -11.28 10.51
N THR A 297 -11.58 -12.04 10.77
CA THR A 297 -12.86 -11.91 10.05
C THR A 297 -13.45 -10.52 10.19
N ASP A 298 -13.36 -9.93 11.39
CA ASP A 298 -13.87 -8.59 11.68
C ASP A 298 -13.03 -7.51 10.97
N VAL A 299 -11.70 -7.63 10.98
CA VAL A 299 -10.81 -6.74 10.25
C VAL A 299 -11.11 -6.79 8.76
N LEU A 300 -11.24 -7.98 8.19
CA LEU A 300 -11.57 -8.17 6.78
C LEU A 300 -12.93 -7.55 6.41
N ALA A 301 -13.94 -7.77 7.22
CA ALA A 301 -15.27 -7.20 7.01
C ALA A 301 -15.26 -5.68 7.06
N GLN A 302 -14.59 -5.09 8.05
CA GLN A 302 -14.44 -3.64 8.17
C GLN A 302 -13.67 -3.04 6.97
N ALA A 303 -12.58 -3.65 6.55
CA ALA A 303 -11.80 -3.19 5.42
C ALA A 303 -12.56 -3.31 4.08
N LYS A 304 -13.40 -4.33 3.91
CA LYS A 304 -14.28 -4.46 2.74
C LYS A 304 -15.38 -3.38 2.71
N ALA A 305 -15.93 -3.02 3.86
CA ALA A 305 -17.01 -2.05 3.96
C ALA A 305 -16.53 -0.59 3.87
N ASN A 306 -15.32 -0.28 4.34
CA ASN A 306 -14.84 1.08 4.47
C ASN A 306 -13.60 1.32 3.59
N PRO A 307 -13.55 2.42 2.82
CA PRO A 307 -12.40 2.74 1.96
C PRO A 307 -11.15 3.15 2.76
N THR A 308 -11.35 3.71 3.94
CA THR A 308 -10.29 4.14 4.87
C THR A 308 -10.56 3.56 6.26
N GLN A 309 -9.54 3.53 7.09
CA GLN A 309 -9.67 3.05 8.47
C GLN A 309 -10.67 3.91 9.27
N PRO A 310 -11.59 3.29 10.02
CA PRO A 310 -12.40 4.02 10.99
C PRO A 310 -11.52 4.70 12.06
N ALA A 311 -12.02 5.79 12.61
CA ALA A 311 -11.34 6.47 13.72
C ALA A 311 -11.13 5.49 14.89
N GLY A 312 -9.90 5.44 15.40
CA GLY A 312 -9.54 4.54 16.50
C GLY A 312 -9.34 3.07 16.12
N PHE A 313 -9.31 2.74 14.83
CA PHE A 313 -9.00 1.38 14.40
C PHE A 313 -7.61 0.96 14.86
N THR A 314 -7.54 -0.18 15.53
CA THR A 314 -6.28 -0.78 16.01
C THR A 314 -6.32 -2.29 15.82
N ILE A 315 -5.15 -2.88 15.68
CA ILE A 315 -4.94 -4.33 15.75
C ILE A 315 -3.96 -4.56 16.89
N LYS A 316 -4.34 -5.40 17.87
CA LYS A 316 -3.46 -5.74 18.98
C LYS A 316 -2.28 -6.56 18.44
N PRO A 317 -1.02 -6.18 18.72
CA PRO A 317 0.13 -6.99 18.34
C PRO A 317 0.20 -8.30 19.13
N ALA A 318 0.97 -9.25 18.62
CA ALA A 318 1.34 -10.45 19.38
C ALA A 318 2.06 -10.04 20.67
N PRO A 319 1.83 -10.77 21.77
CA PRO A 319 2.56 -10.50 23.00
C PRO A 319 4.07 -10.59 22.77
N THR A 320 4.81 -9.65 23.30
CA THR A 320 6.27 -9.67 23.29
C THR A 320 6.82 -10.86 24.09
N PRO A 321 8.07 -11.32 23.84
CA PRO A 321 8.68 -12.37 24.66
C PRO A 321 8.64 -12.07 26.16
N ALA A 322 8.80 -10.79 26.55
CA ALA A 322 8.72 -10.38 27.95
C ALA A 322 7.29 -10.52 28.52
N GLU A 323 6.26 -10.13 27.76
CA GLU A 323 4.85 -10.33 28.16
C GLU A 323 4.49 -11.81 28.24
N GLN A 324 5.01 -12.64 27.32
CA GLN A 324 4.80 -14.09 27.34
C GLN A 324 5.48 -14.73 28.56
N ALA A 325 6.73 -14.32 28.87
CA ALA A 325 7.46 -14.75 30.04
C ALA A 325 6.73 -14.38 31.32
N HIS A 326 6.24 -13.15 31.42
CA HIS A 326 5.44 -12.70 32.56
C HIS A 326 4.16 -13.54 32.71
N ALA A 327 3.39 -13.72 31.61
CA ALA A 327 2.17 -14.54 31.64
C ALA A 327 2.46 -15.98 32.10
N MET A 328 3.55 -16.57 31.65
CA MET A 328 3.99 -17.90 32.03
C MET A 328 4.41 -17.96 33.50
N ALA A 329 5.14 -16.95 34.00
CA ALA A 329 5.60 -16.85 35.39
C ALA A 329 4.44 -16.76 36.39
N ILE A 330 3.34 -16.09 36.05
CA ILE A 330 2.17 -15.99 36.92
C ILE A 330 1.18 -17.16 36.78
N ALA A 331 1.17 -17.85 35.61
CA ALA A 331 0.23 -18.95 35.37
C ALA A 331 0.64 -20.28 36.01
N THR A 332 1.96 -20.51 36.19
CA THR A 332 2.50 -21.80 36.65
C THR A 332 3.50 -21.55 37.78
N ALA A 333 3.35 -22.29 38.89
CA ALA A 333 4.36 -22.23 39.96
C ALA A 333 5.70 -22.76 39.44
N PRO A 334 6.84 -22.11 39.76
CA PRO A 334 8.16 -22.50 39.22
C PRO A 334 8.55 -23.96 39.40
N GLU A 335 8.12 -24.58 40.46
CA GLU A 335 8.39 -25.99 40.77
C GLU A 335 7.62 -26.98 39.86
N LYS A 336 6.62 -26.48 39.10
CA LYS A 336 5.83 -27.28 38.17
C LYS A 336 6.16 -26.97 36.70
N MET A 337 7.04 -26.02 36.47
CA MET A 337 7.53 -25.69 35.14
C MET A 337 8.54 -26.74 34.66
N ASP A 338 8.56 -26.94 33.34
CA ASP A 338 9.68 -27.66 32.71
C ASP A 338 10.88 -26.72 32.49
N PHE A 339 12.01 -27.34 32.07
CA PHE A 339 13.23 -26.59 31.89
C PHE A 339 13.11 -25.49 30.80
N GLY A 340 12.45 -25.78 29.70
CA GLY A 340 12.26 -24.77 28.62
C GLY A 340 11.45 -23.55 29.10
N GLN A 341 10.49 -23.75 30.00
CA GLN A 341 9.77 -22.65 30.63
C GLN A 341 10.67 -21.83 31.58
N TRP A 342 11.54 -22.48 32.34
CA TRP A 342 12.54 -21.73 33.14
C TRP A 342 13.47 -20.94 32.26
N GLU A 343 14.06 -21.56 31.23
CA GLU A 343 14.94 -20.94 30.27
C GLU A 343 14.27 -19.71 29.64
N PHE A 344 13.03 -19.88 29.13
CA PHE A 344 12.30 -18.80 28.47
C PHE A 344 12.08 -17.60 29.40
N ILE A 345 11.69 -17.84 30.67
CA ILE A 345 11.44 -16.77 31.64
C ILE A 345 12.77 -16.13 32.07
N LEU A 346 13.81 -16.94 32.34
CA LEU A 346 15.12 -16.44 32.76
C LEU A 346 15.84 -15.65 31.65
N SER A 347 15.51 -15.94 30.37
CA SER A 347 16.06 -15.22 29.22
C SER A 347 15.29 -13.96 28.86
N ASN A 348 13.95 -13.95 28.97
CA ASN A 348 13.08 -12.93 28.39
C ASN A 348 12.24 -12.17 29.42
N GLY A 349 12.08 -12.69 30.62
CA GLY A 349 11.23 -12.09 31.65
C GLY A 349 11.82 -10.82 32.24
N SER A 350 10.97 -10.04 32.91
CA SER A 350 11.42 -8.94 33.77
C SER A 350 12.30 -9.46 34.90
N GLN A 351 13.08 -8.58 35.54
CA GLN A 351 13.88 -8.97 36.72
C GLN A 351 13.02 -9.65 37.79
N ALA A 352 11.80 -9.17 38.00
CA ALA A 352 10.87 -9.76 38.96
C ALA A 352 10.45 -11.19 38.59
N ASP A 353 10.19 -11.45 37.31
CA ASP A 353 9.85 -12.78 36.80
C ASP A 353 11.04 -13.74 36.89
N GLN A 354 12.24 -13.25 36.54
CA GLN A 354 13.48 -14.00 36.68
C GLN A 354 13.75 -14.35 38.14
N ASP A 355 13.63 -13.39 39.05
CA ASP A 355 13.82 -13.59 40.50
C ASP A 355 12.81 -14.59 41.06
N LEU A 356 11.54 -14.54 40.59
CA LEU A 356 10.51 -15.49 41.00
C LEU A 356 10.92 -16.92 40.68
N VAL A 357 11.34 -17.20 39.45
CA VAL A 357 11.77 -18.53 39.03
C VAL A 357 13.10 -18.91 39.69
N TRP A 358 14.10 -18.04 39.63
CA TRP A 358 15.43 -18.34 40.10
C TRP A 358 15.48 -18.66 41.60
N ASN A 359 14.80 -17.86 42.43
CA ASN A 359 14.74 -18.12 43.88
C ASN A 359 13.99 -19.39 44.24
N ALA A 360 13.08 -19.82 43.37
CA ALA A 360 12.34 -21.05 43.57
C ALA A 360 13.20 -22.33 43.29
N ILE A 361 14.17 -22.26 42.37
CA ILE A 361 14.94 -23.41 41.92
C ILE A 361 16.41 -23.43 42.40
N LYS A 362 17.02 -22.26 42.64
CA LYS A 362 18.41 -22.13 43.02
C LYS A 362 18.76 -22.96 44.25
N GLY A 363 19.82 -23.77 44.17
CA GLY A 363 20.31 -24.60 45.27
C GLY A 363 19.38 -25.74 45.69
N LYS A 364 18.27 -25.97 44.96
CA LYS A 364 17.38 -27.10 45.20
C LYS A 364 17.69 -28.24 44.21
N ALA A 365 17.68 -29.48 44.69
CA ALA A 365 17.83 -30.65 43.84
C ALA A 365 16.63 -30.77 42.89
N VAL A 366 16.86 -30.64 41.58
CA VAL A 366 15.84 -30.78 40.53
C VAL A 366 16.22 -31.92 39.60
N GLN A 367 15.21 -32.66 39.13
CA GLN A 367 15.40 -33.75 38.18
C GLN A 367 14.97 -33.28 36.78
N LEU A 368 15.85 -33.44 35.82
CA LEU A 368 15.69 -33.03 34.45
C LEU A 368 16.03 -34.17 33.50
N ASN A 369 15.55 -34.02 32.26
CA ASN A 369 15.94 -34.86 31.13
C ASN A 369 16.54 -33.96 30.05
N GLY A 370 17.55 -34.46 29.34
CA GLY A 370 18.18 -33.73 28.25
C GLY A 370 18.99 -34.62 27.33
N THR A 371 19.55 -34.02 26.28
CA THR A 371 20.42 -34.69 25.33
C THR A 371 21.89 -34.29 25.57
N VAL A 372 22.78 -35.24 25.71
CA VAL A 372 24.20 -34.97 25.94
C VAL A 372 24.86 -34.42 24.69
N ILE A 373 25.43 -33.23 24.80
CA ILE A 373 26.19 -32.57 23.73
C ILE A 373 27.67 -32.93 23.89
N LYS A 374 28.19 -32.88 25.14
CA LYS A 374 29.55 -33.26 25.46
C LYS A 374 29.58 -33.80 26.89
N ALA A 375 30.44 -34.78 27.15
CA ALA A 375 30.60 -35.34 28.49
C ALA A 375 32.06 -35.60 28.79
N THR A 376 32.47 -35.25 30.02
CA THR A 376 33.77 -35.53 30.61
C THR A 376 33.59 -36.30 31.93
N ALA A 377 34.66 -36.62 32.65
CA ALA A 377 34.54 -37.26 33.97
C ALA A 377 33.97 -36.32 35.06
N THR A 378 33.98 -35.01 34.87
CA THR A 378 33.60 -34.04 35.90
C THR A 378 32.48 -33.10 35.49
N GLU A 379 32.12 -33.08 34.19
CA GLU A 379 31.19 -32.09 33.63
C GLU A 379 30.52 -32.66 32.40
N PHE A 380 29.20 -32.41 32.28
CA PHE A 380 28.39 -32.73 31.10
C PHE A 380 27.75 -31.46 30.60
N ASP A 381 27.90 -31.19 29.28
CA ASP A 381 27.15 -30.20 28.55
C ASP A 381 25.90 -30.85 27.94
N ILE A 382 24.73 -30.40 28.30
CA ILE A 382 23.45 -31.02 28.00
C ILE A 382 22.56 -30.00 27.32
N ALA A 383 21.79 -30.42 26.31
CA ALA A 383 20.66 -29.67 25.78
C ALA A 383 19.39 -30.13 26.50
N GLY A 384 18.76 -29.23 27.26
CA GLY A 384 17.58 -29.51 28.09
C GLY A 384 16.29 -29.04 27.47
N SER A 385 16.31 -27.93 26.71
CA SER A 385 15.16 -27.43 25.97
C SER A 385 15.01 -28.12 24.61
N LEU A 386 13.75 -28.16 24.06
CA LEU A 386 13.52 -28.81 22.76
C LEU A 386 14.26 -28.09 21.64
N ASP A 387 14.30 -26.73 21.67
CA ASP A 387 14.95 -25.94 20.65
C ASP A 387 16.46 -26.17 20.63
N ASP A 388 17.11 -26.31 21.79
CA ASP A 388 18.53 -26.56 21.90
C ASP A 388 18.91 -28.02 21.62
N ILE A 389 18.02 -28.97 21.89
CA ILE A 389 18.15 -30.36 21.44
C ILE A 389 18.20 -30.42 19.91
N ASP A 390 17.26 -29.74 19.22
CA ASP A 390 17.21 -29.68 17.75
C ASP A 390 18.41 -28.92 17.16
N ALA A 391 18.86 -27.87 17.83
CA ALA A 391 20.02 -27.06 17.45
C ALA A 391 21.37 -27.74 17.80
N LYS A 392 21.36 -28.81 18.62
CA LYS A 392 22.55 -29.46 19.18
C LYS A 392 23.46 -28.50 19.93
N LYS A 393 22.89 -27.63 20.71
CA LYS A 393 23.59 -26.65 21.55
C LYS A 393 23.35 -26.96 23.03
N PRO A 394 24.35 -26.81 23.90
CA PRO A 394 24.13 -26.95 25.31
C PRO A 394 23.46 -25.70 25.89
N ASP A 395 22.53 -25.90 26.80
CA ASP A 395 21.88 -24.91 27.64
C ASP A 395 22.01 -25.20 29.13
N ILE A 396 22.58 -26.39 29.45
CA ILE A 396 22.93 -26.83 30.81
C ILE A 396 24.38 -27.30 30.85
N THR A 397 25.14 -26.85 31.85
CA THR A 397 26.41 -27.44 32.28
C THR A 397 26.19 -28.09 33.64
N LEU A 398 26.27 -29.43 33.70
CA LEU A 398 26.12 -30.23 34.92
C LEU A 398 27.49 -30.64 35.46
N THR A 399 27.85 -30.21 36.67
CA THR A 399 29.11 -30.54 37.33
C THR A 399 28.92 -31.60 38.40
N PHE A 400 29.94 -32.43 38.59
CA PHE A 400 29.94 -33.56 39.53
C PHE A 400 30.97 -33.30 40.62
N GLU A 401 30.64 -33.57 41.90
CA GLU A 401 31.59 -33.48 43.01
C GLU A 401 32.66 -34.57 42.89
N ASP A 402 32.26 -35.80 42.56
CA ASP A 402 33.13 -36.91 42.31
C ASP A 402 33.26 -37.24 40.81
N LYS A 403 34.37 -37.77 40.38
CA LYS A 403 34.57 -38.20 38.99
C LYS A 403 33.59 -39.31 38.61
N VAL A 404 32.82 -39.07 37.53
CA VAL A 404 31.96 -40.08 36.92
C VAL A 404 32.84 -41.22 36.37
N PRO A 405 32.61 -42.48 36.74
CA PRO A 405 33.33 -43.60 36.18
C PRO A 405 33.21 -43.66 34.66
N LEU A 406 34.32 -43.93 33.95
CA LEU A 406 34.37 -43.93 32.46
C LEU A 406 33.24 -44.75 31.81
N ARG A 407 32.84 -45.86 32.42
CA ARG A 407 31.78 -46.74 31.94
C ARG A 407 30.35 -46.09 32.02
N LEU A 408 30.19 -45.04 32.81
CA LEU A 408 28.95 -44.34 33.05
C LEU A 408 28.89 -42.98 32.32
N ILE A 409 29.98 -42.57 31.67
CA ILE A 409 30.00 -41.35 30.85
C ILE A 409 29.17 -41.64 29.61
N PRO A 410 28.07 -40.88 29.41
CA PRO A 410 27.20 -41.06 28.25
C PRO A 410 27.89 -40.63 26.96
N LYS A 411 27.46 -41.20 25.84
CA LYS A 411 27.91 -40.76 24.52
C LYS A 411 27.20 -39.50 24.11
N GLU A 412 27.83 -38.70 23.29
CA GLU A 412 27.19 -37.56 22.59
C GLU A 412 25.92 -38.02 21.86
N GLY A 413 24.85 -37.23 21.97
CA GLY A 413 23.52 -37.53 21.43
C GLY A 413 22.70 -38.51 22.28
N ALA A 414 23.19 -39.00 23.40
CA ALA A 414 22.42 -39.86 24.31
C ALA A 414 21.42 -39.04 25.12
N SER A 415 20.20 -39.55 25.27
CA SER A 415 19.24 -39.01 26.24
C SER A 415 19.64 -39.37 27.65
N LEU A 416 19.54 -38.46 28.58
CA LEU A 416 20.02 -38.60 29.97
C LEU A 416 18.95 -38.03 30.93
N ASP A 417 18.56 -38.86 31.92
CA ASP A 417 17.88 -38.43 33.12
C ASP A 417 18.88 -38.12 34.20
N PHE A 418 18.87 -36.96 34.78
CA PHE A 418 19.83 -36.50 35.78
C PHE A 418 19.19 -35.64 36.85
N GLN A 419 19.89 -35.49 37.95
CA GLN A 419 19.55 -34.55 39.03
C GLN A 419 20.73 -33.62 39.23
N GLY A 420 20.47 -32.35 39.53
CA GLY A 420 21.47 -31.34 39.88
C GLY A 420 20.86 -30.21 40.67
N GLU A 421 21.67 -29.34 41.21
CA GLU A 421 21.27 -28.14 41.94
C GLU A 421 21.62 -26.88 41.09
N PRO A 422 20.64 -26.08 40.55
CA PRO A 422 20.96 -24.87 39.85
C PRO A 422 21.80 -23.90 40.69
N ALA A 423 22.99 -23.52 40.21
CA ALA A 423 23.97 -22.71 40.92
C ALA A 423 24.09 -21.30 40.34
N SER A 424 24.08 -21.18 39.01
CA SER A 424 24.12 -19.91 38.28
C SER A 424 23.49 -20.04 36.89
N TYR A 425 23.17 -18.90 36.25
CA TYR A 425 22.77 -18.87 34.86
C TYR A 425 23.25 -17.61 34.17
N THR A 426 23.35 -17.65 32.83
CA THR A 426 23.49 -16.49 31.95
C THR A 426 22.24 -16.40 31.07
N PRO A 427 21.63 -15.23 30.86
CA PRO A 427 20.37 -15.13 30.10
C PRO A 427 20.54 -15.12 28.57
N ASN A 428 21.72 -14.70 28.05
CA ASN A 428 21.93 -14.60 26.62
C ASN A 428 23.43 -14.64 26.23
N PRO A 429 23.93 -15.70 25.53
CA PRO A 429 23.17 -16.93 25.28
C PRO A 429 22.83 -17.62 26.63
N PHE A 430 21.68 -18.34 26.63
CA PHE A 430 21.27 -19.01 27.86
C PHE A 430 22.20 -20.15 28.19
N MET A 431 22.57 -20.25 29.47
CA MET A 431 23.34 -21.35 30.02
C MET A 431 23.08 -21.45 31.51
N MET A 432 22.61 -22.60 31.98
CA MET A 432 22.43 -22.88 33.41
C MET A 432 23.56 -23.82 33.90
N THR A 433 24.30 -23.38 34.91
CA THR A 433 25.25 -24.26 35.61
C THR A 433 24.55 -24.94 36.77
N MET A 434 24.65 -26.25 36.84
CA MET A 434 24.09 -27.07 37.91
C MET A 434 25.20 -27.86 38.59
N ASP A 435 25.22 -27.77 39.91
CA ASP A 435 26.16 -28.49 40.75
C ASP A 435 25.58 -29.83 41.28
N LYS A 436 26.41 -30.66 41.90
CA LYS A 436 26.05 -31.91 42.55
C LYS A 436 25.31 -32.88 41.62
N GLY A 437 25.79 -32.98 40.39
CA GLY A 437 25.23 -33.85 39.35
C GLY A 437 25.13 -35.30 39.80
N GLN A 438 23.96 -35.90 39.54
CA GLN A 438 23.71 -37.32 39.77
C GLN A 438 23.03 -37.94 38.55
N LEU A 439 23.54 -39.06 38.06
CA LEU A 439 22.91 -39.80 36.97
C LEU A 439 21.75 -40.63 37.53
N LEU A 440 20.55 -40.42 36.99
CA LEU A 440 19.39 -41.21 37.35
C LEU A 440 19.32 -42.46 36.48
N LYS A 441 18.89 -43.61 37.05
CA LYS A 441 18.64 -44.80 36.23
C LYS A 441 17.45 -44.53 35.34
N ALA A 442 17.62 -44.72 34.04
CA ALA A 442 16.52 -44.62 33.10
C ALA A 442 15.34 -45.50 33.57
N ALA A 443 14.19 -44.91 33.80
CA ALA A 443 12.95 -45.66 33.99
C ALA A 443 12.67 -46.48 32.72
N PRO A 444 12.16 -47.73 32.83
CA PRO A 444 11.85 -48.53 31.66
C PRO A 444 10.88 -47.74 30.77
N ALA A 445 11.27 -47.54 29.49
CA ALA A 445 10.50 -46.78 28.52
C ALA A 445 9.04 -47.25 28.50
N LYS A 446 8.09 -46.33 28.77
CA LYS A 446 6.68 -46.58 28.49
C LYS A 446 6.55 -46.84 27.00
N PRO A 447 5.83 -47.93 26.57
CA PRO A 447 5.66 -48.20 25.15
C PRO A 447 5.02 -47.01 24.46
N ALA A 448 5.66 -46.52 23.38
CA ALA A 448 5.14 -45.43 22.55
C ALA A 448 3.72 -45.78 22.06
N ILE A 449 2.75 -45.03 22.46
CA ILE A 449 1.39 -45.11 21.89
C ILE A 449 1.49 -44.49 20.49
N HIS A 450 1.63 -45.36 19.47
CA HIS A 450 1.51 -44.96 18.09
C HIS A 450 0.08 -44.48 17.82
N HIS A 451 -0.16 -43.17 17.86
CA HIS A 451 -1.34 -42.61 17.24
C HIS A 451 -1.22 -42.76 15.72
N LYS A 452 -1.97 -43.73 15.19
CA LYS A 452 -2.19 -43.89 13.75
C LYS A 452 -2.81 -42.60 13.22
N PRO A 453 -2.25 -41.95 12.18
CA PRO A 453 -2.92 -40.77 11.58
C PRO A 453 -4.28 -41.21 11.04
N ALA A 454 -5.35 -40.52 11.41
CA ALA A 454 -6.64 -40.65 10.79
C ALA A 454 -6.52 -40.18 9.33
N ALA A 455 -6.82 -41.08 8.39
CA ALA A 455 -6.98 -40.75 6.99
C ALA A 455 -8.24 -39.88 6.84
N GLN A 456 -8.09 -38.65 6.34
CA GLN A 456 -8.91 -38.02 5.29
C GLN A 456 -8.33 -36.66 4.95
#